data_224a2b4e7ddf997fc416a9d45fc2b721
#
_entry.id   224a2b4e7ddf997fc416a9d45fc2b721
#
_cell.length_a   1.000
_cell.length_b   1.000
_cell.length_c   1.000
_cell.angle_alpha   90.00
_cell.angle_beta   90.00
_cell.angle_gamma   90.00
#
_symmetry.space_group_name_H-M   'P 1'
#
loop_
_entity.id
_entity.type
_entity.pdbx_description
1 polymer ?
#
loop_
_entity_poly.entity_id
_entity_poly.type
_entity_poly.pdbx_seq_one_letter_code
_entity_poly.pdbx_strand_id
1 'polypeptide(L)'
;HGIGRRQRQMCIRDSYFTEVVDALHQEGATVDKFIGDACLAVFGAPIHRGNQQEAESAIRAALDIEKRLRTLNSQWKKDGEPSWEQVIVLSFGSVISGNIGSSSRMDYTVIGSAVNTASRLEKVAKECQKTIVLSEAVANLLKPTWNLEDLGEFPIRGQAHQHVYTVASVHLP
;
A
#
# COMPACT_ATOMS: atom_id res chain seq x y z
N HIS A 1 -35.91 -10.11 -1.24
CA HIS A 1 -34.97 -11.13 -1.74
C HIS A 1 -33.56 -10.64 -1.48
N GLY A 2 -32.89 -11.18 -0.44
CA GLY A 2 -31.59 -10.74 0.00
C GLY A 2 -30.51 -11.12 -1.00
N ILE A 3 -29.69 -10.14 -1.34
CA ILE A 3 -28.41 -10.36 -2.04
C ILE A 3 -27.61 -11.37 -1.22
N GLY A 4 -27.16 -12.46 -1.85
CA GLY A 4 -26.40 -13.52 -1.18
C GLY A 4 -25.13 -12.99 -0.51
N ARG A 5 -24.71 -13.61 0.62
CA ARG A 5 -23.51 -13.18 1.39
C ARG A 5 -22.26 -12.97 0.50
N ARG A 6 -22.04 -13.86 -0.48
CA ARG A 6 -20.93 -13.74 -1.43
C ARG A 6 -21.03 -12.48 -2.31
N GLN A 7 -22.24 -12.13 -2.74
CA GLN A 7 -22.47 -10.98 -3.61
C GLN A 7 -22.27 -9.67 -2.84
N ARG A 8 -22.62 -9.62 -1.55
CA ARG A 8 -22.35 -8.47 -0.65
C ARG A 8 -20.86 -8.28 -0.38
N GLN A 9 -20.14 -9.36 -0.08
CA GLN A 9 -18.67 -9.27 0.09
C GLN A 9 -17.97 -8.79 -1.19
N MET A 10 -18.47 -9.17 -2.37
CA MET A 10 -17.96 -8.71 -3.64
C MET A 10 -18.20 -7.20 -3.83
N CYS A 11 -19.38 -6.69 -3.48
CA CYS A 11 -19.68 -5.25 -3.53
C CYS A 11 -18.82 -4.43 -2.56
N ILE A 12 -18.58 -4.91 -1.34
CA ILE A 12 -17.70 -4.27 -0.35
C ILE A 12 -16.28 -4.18 -0.90
N ARG A 13 -15.75 -5.28 -1.40
CA ARG A 13 -14.41 -5.33 -2.01
C ARG A 13 -14.28 -4.39 -3.19
N ASP A 14 -15.24 -4.40 -4.10
CA ASP A 14 -15.21 -3.55 -5.30
C ASP A 14 -15.29 -2.07 -4.94
N SER A 15 -16.11 -1.69 -3.95
CA SER A 15 -16.17 -0.32 -3.43
C SER A 15 -14.83 0.09 -2.80
N TYR A 16 -14.21 -0.79 -2.01
CA TYR A 16 -12.91 -0.55 -1.41
C TYR A 16 -11.84 -0.35 -2.47
N PHE A 17 -11.73 -1.24 -3.46
CA PHE A 17 -10.71 -1.12 -4.50
C PHE A 17 -10.91 0.11 -5.39
N THR A 18 -12.13 0.55 -5.63
CA THR A 18 -12.40 1.82 -6.33
C THR A 18 -11.75 2.99 -5.58
N GLU A 19 -11.97 3.09 -4.28
CA GLU A 19 -11.37 4.15 -3.46
C GLU A 19 -9.84 4.07 -3.40
N VAL A 20 -9.29 2.85 -3.33
CA VAL A 20 -7.83 2.64 -3.35
C VAL A 20 -7.22 3.11 -4.67
N VAL A 21 -7.80 2.71 -5.80
CA VAL A 21 -7.30 3.09 -7.13
C VAL A 21 -7.39 4.59 -7.34
N ASP A 22 -8.49 5.22 -6.93
CA ASP A 22 -8.67 6.67 -7.04
C ASP A 22 -7.62 7.43 -6.22
N ALA A 23 -7.38 7.03 -4.97
CA ALA A 23 -6.37 7.66 -4.12
C ALA A 23 -4.94 7.48 -4.69
N LEU A 24 -4.62 6.31 -5.23
CA LEU A 24 -3.35 6.04 -5.88
C LEU A 24 -3.15 6.90 -7.12
N HIS A 25 -4.14 6.99 -8.00
CA HIS A 25 -4.07 7.80 -9.23
C HIS A 25 -3.96 9.30 -8.92
N GLN A 26 -4.62 9.81 -7.90
CA GLN A 26 -4.54 11.22 -7.48
C GLN A 26 -3.10 11.62 -7.10
N GLU A 27 -2.33 10.71 -6.54
CA GLU A 27 -0.93 10.93 -6.17
C GLU A 27 0.07 10.51 -7.26
N GLY A 28 -0.42 10.06 -8.43
CA GLY A 28 0.39 9.75 -9.60
C GLY A 28 0.99 8.35 -9.59
N ALA A 29 0.42 7.43 -8.85
CA ALA A 29 0.80 6.02 -8.90
C ALA A 29 0.29 5.33 -10.16
N THR A 30 1.01 4.31 -10.59
CA THR A 30 0.55 3.32 -11.57
C THR A 30 0.12 2.06 -10.82
N VAL A 31 -1.14 1.68 -10.97
CA VAL A 31 -1.63 0.39 -10.44
C VAL A 31 -1.12 -0.71 -11.37
N ASP A 32 -0.31 -1.62 -10.81
CA ASP A 32 0.27 -2.73 -11.56
C ASP A 32 -0.75 -3.87 -11.69
N LYS A 33 -1.17 -4.42 -10.56
CA LYS A 33 -2.16 -5.52 -10.55
C LYS A 33 -2.83 -5.68 -9.18
N PHE A 34 -3.93 -6.43 -9.20
CA PHE A 34 -4.53 -7.00 -8.00
C PHE A 34 -4.03 -8.44 -7.80
N ILE A 35 -3.67 -8.76 -6.57
CA ILE A 35 -3.18 -10.09 -6.17
C ILE A 35 -4.11 -10.58 -5.07
N GLY A 36 -5.18 -11.32 -5.46
CA GLY A 36 -6.24 -11.68 -4.52
C GLY A 36 -6.98 -10.45 -4.01
N ASP A 37 -6.83 -10.16 -2.72
CA ASP A 37 -7.37 -8.99 -2.02
C ASP A 37 -6.34 -7.87 -1.80
N ALA A 38 -5.15 -8.00 -2.38
CA ALA A 38 -4.10 -6.98 -2.35
C ALA A 38 -4.03 -6.21 -3.68
N CYS A 39 -3.54 -4.97 -3.60
CA CYS A 39 -3.25 -4.11 -4.74
C CYS A 39 -1.76 -3.77 -4.75
N LEU A 40 -1.08 -4.03 -5.85
CA LEU A 40 0.29 -3.59 -6.09
C LEU A 40 0.27 -2.33 -6.95
N ALA A 41 0.87 -1.27 -6.44
CA ALA A 41 1.02 -0.01 -7.15
C ALA A 41 2.47 0.49 -7.08
N VAL A 42 2.86 1.28 -8.07
CA VAL A 42 4.22 1.79 -8.23
C VAL A 42 4.19 3.29 -8.41
N PHE A 43 5.04 3.98 -7.66
CA PHE A 43 5.36 5.39 -7.85
C PHE A 43 6.67 5.52 -8.61
N GLY A 44 6.76 6.51 -9.49
CA GLY A 44 7.97 6.74 -10.29
C GLY A 44 8.11 5.87 -11.54
N ALA A 45 7.05 5.21 -11.98
CA ALA A 45 7.00 4.51 -13.26
C ALA A 45 5.66 4.78 -13.95
N PRO A 46 5.63 5.03 -15.27
CA PRO A 46 6.77 5.10 -16.19
C PRO A 46 7.57 6.42 -16.11
N ILE A 47 7.01 7.44 -15.43
CA ILE A 47 7.63 8.77 -15.29
C ILE A 47 8.09 8.93 -13.83
N HIS A 48 9.39 9.27 -13.66
CA HIS A 48 9.98 9.48 -12.35
C HIS A 48 10.16 10.97 -12.06
N ARG A 49 9.59 11.45 -10.94
CA ARG A 49 9.59 12.86 -10.51
C ARG A 49 10.67 13.17 -9.45
N GLY A 50 11.42 12.17 -9.03
CA GLY A 50 12.44 12.24 -7.98
C GLY A 50 12.06 11.40 -6.76
N ASN A 51 13.07 10.71 -6.19
CA ASN A 51 12.87 9.72 -5.12
C ASN A 51 12.07 10.27 -3.93
N GLN A 52 12.42 11.48 -3.47
CA GLN A 52 11.74 12.12 -2.36
C GLN A 52 10.28 12.44 -2.69
N GLN A 53 10.02 13.00 -3.87
CA GLN A 53 8.68 13.34 -4.29
C GLN A 53 7.80 12.10 -4.42
N GLU A 54 8.33 11.01 -4.98
CA GLU A 54 7.60 9.74 -5.09
C GLU A 54 7.31 9.13 -3.73
N ALA A 55 8.25 9.18 -2.79
CA ALA A 55 8.04 8.72 -1.42
C ALA A 55 6.97 9.55 -0.70
N GLU A 56 6.99 10.86 -0.85
CA GLU A 56 5.97 11.76 -0.28
C GLU A 56 4.59 11.54 -0.90
N SER A 57 4.51 11.29 -2.21
CA SER A 57 3.26 10.93 -2.89
C SER A 57 2.72 9.58 -2.40
N ALA A 58 3.59 8.61 -2.22
CA ALA A 58 3.19 7.29 -1.73
C ALA A 58 2.60 7.35 -0.31
N ILE A 59 3.21 8.14 0.57
CA ILE A 59 2.70 8.27 1.95
C ILE A 59 1.38 9.06 2.00
N ARG A 60 1.22 10.09 1.16
CA ARG A 60 -0.06 10.80 1.04
C ARG A 60 -1.18 9.89 0.54
N ALA A 61 -0.89 9.08 -0.49
CA ALA A 61 -1.84 8.08 -0.97
C ALA A 61 -2.23 7.09 0.13
N ALA A 62 -1.26 6.59 0.90
CA ALA A 62 -1.51 5.65 1.98
C ALA A 62 -2.42 6.25 3.07
N LEU A 63 -2.18 7.49 3.45
CA LEU A 63 -3.01 8.21 4.44
C LEU A 63 -4.43 8.49 3.90
N ASP A 64 -4.55 8.84 2.62
CA ASP A 64 -5.86 9.06 2.00
C ASP A 64 -6.65 7.75 1.89
N ILE A 65 -6.01 6.65 1.52
CA ILE A 65 -6.63 5.31 1.50
C ILE A 65 -7.14 4.93 2.90
N GLU A 66 -6.33 5.14 3.94
CA GLU A 66 -6.74 4.86 5.31
C GLU A 66 -7.96 5.70 5.73
N LYS A 67 -7.98 7.00 5.37
CA LYS A 67 -9.11 7.89 5.64
C LYS A 67 -10.37 7.44 4.91
N ARG A 68 -10.28 7.10 3.63
CA ARG A 68 -11.39 6.61 2.81
C ARG A 68 -11.96 5.31 3.37
N LEU A 69 -11.09 4.37 3.76
CA LEU A 69 -11.55 3.12 4.37
C LEU A 69 -12.29 3.35 5.70
N ARG A 70 -11.83 4.29 6.52
CA ARG A 70 -12.58 4.66 7.75
C ARG A 70 -13.99 5.16 7.43
N THR A 71 -14.13 5.96 6.38
CA THR A 71 -15.44 6.45 5.91
C THR A 71 -16.33 5.30 5.43
N LEU A 72 -15.79 4.42 4.58
CA LEU A 72 -16.50 3.24 4.10
C LEU A 72 -16.94 2.32 5.25
N ASN A 73 -16.03 2.00 6.18
CA ASN A 73 -16.33 1.18 7.34
C ASN A 73 -17.43 1.79 8.22
N SER A 74 -17.44 3.11 8.36
CA SER A 74 -18.51 3.80 9.10
C SER A 74 -19.87 3.67 8.40
N GLN A 75 -19.90 3.69 7.08
CA GLN A 75 -21.11 3.48 6.29
C GLN A 75 -21.55 2.01 6.38
N TRP A 76 -20.65 1.07 6.11
CA TRP A 76 -20.95 -0.36 6.17
C TRP A 76 -21.47 -0.79 7.55
N LYS A 77 -20.92 -0.23 8.63
CA LYS A 77 -21.41 -0.48 9.98
C LYS A 77 -22.87 -0.04 10.17
N LYS A 78 -23.27 1.11 9.59
CA LYS A 78 -24.67 1.56 9.61
C LYS A 78 -25.59 0.63 8.83
N ASP A 79 -25.08 0.07 7.75
CA ASP A 79 -25.82 -0.85 6.88
C ASP A 79 -25.80 -2.30 7.40
N GLY A 80 -25.17 -2.55 8.56
CA GLY A 80 -25.06 -3.89 9.16
C GLY A 80 -24.06 -4.81 8.44
N GLU A 81 -23.16 -4.25 7.66
CA GLU A 81 -22.12 -4.98 6.92
C GLU A 81 -20.81 -5.09 7.72
N PRO A 82 -19.98 -6.10 7.44
CA PRO A 82 -18.70 -6.27 8.11
C PRO A 82 -17.71 -5.15 7.75
N SER A 83 -16.85 -4.81 8.71
CA SER A 83 -15.71 -3.91 8.46
C SER A 83 -14.64 -4.58 7.60
N TRP A 84 -13.96 -3.79 6.82
CA TRP A 84 -12.77 -4.19 6.06
C TRP A 84 -11.51 -3.70 6.77
N GLU A 85 -10.54 -4.59 6.94
CA GLU A 85 -9.23 -4.26 7.47
C GLU A 85 -8.18 -4.34 6.38
N GLN A 86 -7.20 -3.46 6.43
CA GLN A 86 -6.11 -3.40 5.47
C GLN A 86 -4.78 -3.13 6.16
N VAL A 87 -3.71 -3.50 5.47
CA VAL A 87 -2.35 -3.09 5.74
C VAL A 87 -1.79 -2.45 4.48
N ILE A 88 -1.13 -1.31 4.63
CA ILE A 88 -0.46 -0.59 3.56
C ILE A 88 1.03 -0.62 3.83
N VAL A 89 1.80 -1.08 2.87
CA VAL A 89 3.25 -1.19 2.99
C VAL A 89 3.91 -0.37 1.90
N LEU A 90 4.85 0.49 2.30
CA LEU A 90 5.67 1.27 1.40
C LEU A 90 7.11 0.77 1.44
N SER A 91 7.65 0.44 0.28
CA SER A 91 9.03 -0.01 0.09
C SER A 91 9.68 0.76 -1.05
N PHE A 92 10.96 1.06 -0.92
CA PHE A 92 11.73 1.74 -1.95
C PHE A 92 12.95 0.91 -2.34
N GLY A 93 13.26 0.90 -3.63
CA GLY A 93 14.43 0.24 -4.18
C GLY A 93 14.35 0.09 -5.69
N SER A 94 15.39 -0.45 -6.27
CA SER A 94 15.45 -0.70 -7.71
C SER A 94 14.44 -1.77 -8.11
N VAL A 95 13.68 -1.47 -9.16
CA VAL A 95 12.74 -2.39 -9.80
C VAL A 95 12.96 -2.36 -11.31
N ILE A 96 12.69 -3.47 -11.96
CA ILE A 96 12.61 -3.57 -13.41
C ILE A 96 11.13 -3.54 -13.75
N SER A 97 10.72 -2.56 -14.56
CA SER A 97 9.37 -2.47 -15.09
C SER A 97 9.38 -2.78 -16.58
N GLY A 98 8.44 -3.56 -17.04
CA GLY A 98 8.33 -3.92 -18.44
C GLY A 98 7.39 -5.08 -18.70
N ASN A 99 7.29 -5.45 -19.98
CA ASN A 99 6.57 -6.63 -20.38
C ASN A 99 7.37 -7.89 -20.00
N ILE A 100 6.87 -8.62 -19.03
CA ILE A 100 7.52 -9.83 -18.51
C ILE A 100 6.60 -11.01 -18.74
N GLY A 101 7.15 -12.08 -19.32
CA GLY A 101 6.37 -13.27 -19.60
C GLY A 101 6.96 -14.12 -20.72
N SER A 102 6.14 -15.01 -21.26
CA SER A 102 6.46 -15.87 -22.41
C SER A 102 5.92 -15.25 -23.71
N SER A 103 6.34 -15.82 -24.84
CA SER A 103 5.84 -15.41 -26.18
C SER A 103 4.31 -15.50 -26.32
N SER A 104 3.64 -16.30 -25.48
CA SER A 104 2.19 -16.50 -25.49
C SER A 104 1.44 -15.68 -24.45
N ARG A 105 2.13 -15.13 -23.44
CA ARG A 105 1.53 -14.30 -22.40
C ARG A 105 2.55 -13.32 -21.85
N MET A 106 2.32 -12.06 -22.09
CA MET A 106 3.13 -10.95 -21.60
C MET A 106 2.28 -10.06 -20.71
N ASP A 107 2.73 -9.83 -19.49
CA ASP A 107 2.12 -8.89 -18.57
C ASP A 107 3.12 -7.75 -18.30
N TYR A 108 2.67 -6.50 -18.42
CA TYR A 108 3.47 -5.37 -17.95
C TYR A 108 3.46 -5.38 -16.43
N THR A 109 4.61 -5.49 -15.82
CA THR A 109 4.73 -5.62 -14.35
C THR A 109 6.07 -5.11 -13.85
N VAL A 110 6.19 -5.03 -12.54
CA VAL A 110 7.43 -4.70 -11.84
C VAL A 110 7.96 -5.89 -11.05
N ILE A 111 9.25 -6.12 -11.17
CA ILE A 111 9.98 -7.11 -10.37
C ILE A 111 11.20 -6.45 -9.74
N GLY A 112 11.56 -6.88 -8.53
CA GLY A 112 12.74 -6.37 -7.84
C GLY A 112 12.72 -6.64 -6.34
N SER A 113 13.84 -6.33 -5.70
CA SER A 113 14.00 -6.51 -4.26
C SER A 113 13.00 -5.67 -3.44
N ALA A 114 12.64 -4.48 -3.92
CA ALA A 114 11.66 -3.62 -3.27
C ALA A 114 10.27 -4.27 -3.20
N VAL A 115 9.83 -4.96 -4.25
CA VAL A 115 8.55 -5.70 -4.26
C VAL A 115 8.56 -6.82 -3.23
N ASN A 116 9.67 -7.58 -3.18
CA ASN A 116 9.86 -8.65 -2.20
C ASN A 116 9.92 -8.11 -0.77
N THR A 117 10.54 -6.95 -0.55
CA THR A 117 10.58 -6.28 0.74
C THR A 117 9.18 -5.88 1.19
N ALA A 118 8.38 -5.27 0.30
CA ALA A 118 7.00 -4.91 0.61
C ALA A 118 6.18 -6.11 1.09
N SER A 119 6.24 -7.23 0.35
CA SER A 119 5.54 -8.47 0.74
C SER A 119 5.95 -8.99 2.13
N ARG A 120 7.21 -8.80 2.53
CA ARG A 120 7.72 -9.25 3.85
C ARG A 120 7.31 -8.30 4.97
N LEU A 121 7.30 -7.00 4.70
CA LEU A 121 6.88 -5.98 5.66
C LEU A 121 5.39 -6.06 5.99
N GLU A 122 4.57 -6.67 5.13
CA GLU A 122 3.16 -6.94 5.44
C GLU A 122 3.02 -7.78 6.73
N LYS A 123 3.89 -8.76 6.93
CA LYS A 123 3.90 -9.58 8.15
C LYS A 123 4.26 -8.72 9.37
N VAL A 124 5.26 -7.86 9.26
CA VAL A 124 5.67 -6.94 10.32
C VAL A 124 4.52 -6.00 10.68
N ALA A 125 3.82 -5.45 9.70
CA ALA A 125 2.67 -4.59 9.93
C ALA A 125 1.57 -5.28 10.74
N LYS A 126 1.27 -6.54 10.40
CA LYS A 126 0.29 -7.36 11.14
C LYS A 126 0.76 -7.66 12.57
N GLU A 127 2.03 -8.01 12.76
CA GLU A 127 2.63 -8.27 14.07
C GLU A 127 2.63 -7.01 14.96
N CYS A 128 2.93 -5.85 14.39
CA CYS A 128 2.94 -4.57 15.10
C CYS A 128 1.54 -3.92 15.20
N GLN A 129 0.52 -4.50 14.60
CA GLN A 129 -0.85 -3.96 14.55
C GLN A 129 -0.88 -2.52 13.99
N LYS A 130 -0.10 -2.26 12.95
CA LYS A 130 -0.01 -0.96 12.27
C LYS A 130 -0.65 -1.06 10.89
N THR A 131 -1.43 -0.05 10.54
CA THR A 131 -2.10 0.03 9.23
C THR A 131 -1.13 0.42 8.13
N ILE A 132 -0.20 1.33 8.40
CA ILE A 132 0.78 1.84 7.44
C ILE A 132 2.18 1.55 7.95
N VAL A 133 2.98 0.88 7.14
CA VAL A 133 4.36 0.53 7.47
C VAL A 133 5.29 0.90 6.32
N LEU A 134 6.47 1.43 6.67
CA LEU A 134 7.48 1.91 5.73
C LEU A 134 8.80 1.18 5.95
N SER A 135 9.47 0.83 4.85
CA SER A 135 10.87 0.41 4.93
C SER A 135 11.77 1.57 5.34
N GLU A 136 12.92 1.27 5.92
CA GLU A 136 13.96 2.26 6.25
C GLU A 136 14.34 3.11 5.03
N ALA A 137 14.42 2.49 3.86
CA ALA A 137 14.73 3.19 2.61
C ALA A 137 13.68 4.26 2.24
N VAL A 138 12.39 4.02 2.51
CA VAL A 138 11.34 5.04 2.35
C VAL A 138 11.48 6.13 3.41
N ALA A 139 11.67 5.76 4.67
CA ALA A 139 11.80 6.71 5.78
C ALA A 139 12.94 7.71 5.55
N ASN A 140 14.07 7.22 5.03
CA ASN A 140 15.24 8.06 4.72
C ASN A 140 15.03 9.05 3.57
N LEU A 141 14.02 8.86 2.74
CA LEU A 141 13.65 9.79 1.66
C LEU A 141 12.69 10.88 2.10
N LEU A 142 12.01 10.70 3.22
CA LEU A 142 10.98 11.62 3.69
C LEU A 142 11.59 12.78 4.46
N LYS A 143 10.95 13.95 4.37
CA LYS A 143 11.35 15.11 5.17
C LYS A 143 11.08 14.86 6.66
N PRO A 144 11.87 15.49 7.56
CA PRO A 144 11.64 15.39 9.02
C PRO A 144 10.25 15.86 9.48
N THR A 145 9.55 16.64 8.65
CA THR A 145 8.16 17.08 8.91
C THR A 145 7.17 15.91 8.93
N TRP A 146 7.51 14.79 8.30
CA TRP A 146 6.77 13.55 8.45
C TRP A 146 7.10 12.94 9.81
N ASN A 147 6.17 12.98 10.73
CA ASN A 147 6.36 12.42 12.06
C ASN A 147 6.31 10.89 11.98
N LEU A 148 7.48 10.25 11.88
CA LEU A 148 7.62 8.81 11.81
C LEU A 148 7.93 8.24 13.19
N GLU A 149 7.30 7.11 13.51
CA GLU A 149 7.59 6.28 14.67
C GLU A 149 8.45 5.09 14.22
N ASP A 150 9.61 4.89 14.86
CA ASP A 150 10.44 3.71 14.65
C ASP A 150 9.84 2.52 15.40
N LEU A 151 9.49 1.47 14.68
CA LEU A 151 8.93 0.22 15.23
C LEU A 151 10.03 -0.75 15.68
N GLY A 152 11.30 -0.43 15.41
CA GLY A 152 12.44 -1.27 15.71
C GLY A 152 13.02 -2.00 14.50
N GLU A 153 13.96 -2.87 14.76
CA GLU A 153 14.72 -3.63 13.77
C GLU A 153 14.10 -5.01 13.54
N PHE A 154 13.85 -5.35 12.29
CA PHE A 154 13.25 -6.62 11.90
C PHE A 154 14.13 -7.39 10.92
N PRO A 155 14.21 -8.72 11.05
CA PRO A 155 14.91 -9.58 10.10
C PRO A 155 14.08 -9.67 8.80
N ILE A 156 14.60 -9.13 7.72
CA ILE A 156 13.99 -9.26 6.39
C ILE A 156 14.71 -10.38 5.65
N ARG A 157 14.03 -11.49 5.42
CA ARG A 157 14.63 -12.68 4.80
C ARG A 157 15.38 -12.33 3.50
N GLY A 158 16.65 -12.68 3.42
CA GLY A 158 17.53 -12.41 2.28
C GLY A 158 18.07 -10.98 2.22
N GLN A 159 17.91 -10.20 3.28
CA GLN A 159 18.50 -8.87 3.47
C GLN A 159 19.07 -8.77 4.89
N ALA A 160 19.85 -7.71 5.16
CA ALA A 160 20.21 -7.35 6.52
C ALA A 160 18.97 -6.95 7.33
N HIS A 161 19.09 -6.96 8.66
CA HIS A 161 18.08 -6.38 9.53
C HIS A 161 17.85 -4.91 9.10
N GLN A 162 16.61 -4.48 9.11
CA GLN A 162 16.22 -3.12 8.75
C GLN A 162 15.29 -2.56 9.81
N HIS A 163 15.42 -1.26 10.06
CA HIS A 163 14.43 -0.51 10.82
C HIS A 163 13.14 -0.38 10.01
N VAL A 164 12.03 -0.51 10.68
CA VAL A 164 10.70 -0.39 10.11
C VAL A 164 9.99 0.76 10.80
N TYR A 165 9.31 1.58 10.03
CA TYR A 165 8.67 2.80 10.51
C TYR A 165 7.17 2.76 10.25
N THR A 166 6.44 3.53 11.03
CA THR A 166 5.04 3.88 10.75
C THR A 166 4.87 5.39 10.81
N VAL A 167 3.78 5.88 10.23
CA VAL A 167 3.40 7.28 10.40
C VAL A 167 2.74 7.41 11.76
N ALA A 168 3.30 8.23 12.66
CA ALA A 168 2.61 8.58 13.89
C ALA A 168 1.29 9.27 13.50
N SER A 169 0.18 8.90 14.16
CA SER A 169 -1.14 9.41 13.85
C SER A 169 -1.12 10.92 13.70
N VAL A 170 -1.16 11.39 12.46
CA VAL A 170 -1.29 12.82 12.19
C VAL A 170 -2.74 13.16 12.49
N HIS A 171 -2.97 13.87 13.59
CA HIS A 171 -4.16 14.67 13.70
C HIS A 171 -4.04 15.74 12.61
N LEU A 172 -4.58 15.43 11.42
CA LEU A 172 -4.78 16.47 10.41
C LEU A 172 -5.75 17.49 11.02
N PRO A 173 -5.38 18.77 10.99
CA PRO A 173 -6.20 19.84 11.55
C PRO A 173 -7.57 19.93 10.88
#